data_2f880e541825eabf697b927009680e83
#
_entry.id   2f880e541825eabf697b927009680e83
#
_cell.length_a   1.000
_cell.length_b   1.000
_cell.length_c   1.000
_cell.angle_alpha   90.00
_cell.angle_beta   90.00
_cell.angle_gamma   90.00
#
_symmetry.space_group_name_H-M   'P 1'
#
loop_
_entity.id
_entity.type
_entity.pdbx_description
1 polymer ?
#
loop_
_entity_poly.entity_id
_entity_poly.type
_entity_poly.pdbx_seq_one_letter_code
_entity_poly.pdbx_strand_id
1 'polypeptide(L)'
;MLFRSPRIVAAIVASRWDNLIAIPDANPKDITGKTPMALHPDDQPMLEELAKVWKDASGQNRGQEADPSGSLALWLYVHQGIPTCATQLYGRPDPTPLPPPPPPPAPVEGAVPPPPPATPPPAPKAADEEAAQWLLVSDRDRGGSGFVPWRAFDHPTLGKVEIGGFAPGFRTDPPASEHERIAGAVTTLASSLAQRAPKVELTNITSRTLSPGVVEIECEVVNNGWLPTATAMGRANRVPLPVIVRLSVPKQVIEHGQRVTIVDGLEGNGGRRAFRWIVRAQPGERIAVEAQWVPQGMIRALVLDGVVQTTQEVLP
;
A
#
# COMPACT_ATOMS: atom_id res chain seq x y z
N MET A 1 -11.41 -5.50 16.21
CA MET A 1 -12.22 -4.26 16.04
C MET A 1 -11.44 -3.08 15.45
N LEU A 2 -10.12 -3.00 15.59
CA LEU A 2 -9.28 -1.91 15.04
C LEU A 2 -9.42 -1.72 13.51
N PHE A 3 -9.57 -2.80 12.76
CA PHE A 3 -9.63 -2.74 11.28
C PHE A 3 -10.95 -2.21 10.69
N ARG A 4 -11.93 -1.91 11.53
CA ARG A 4 -13.18 -1.21 11.13
C ARG A 4 -13.20 0.25 11.57
N SER A 5 -12.06 0.78 12.03
CA SER A 5 -12.01 2.20 12.36
C SER A 5 -12.19 3.02 11.09
N PRO A 6 -13.18 3.92 11.05
CA PRO A 6 -13.41 4.77 9.89
C PRO A 6 -12.30 5.83 9.68
N ARG A 7 -11.31 5.88 10.57
CA ARG A 7 -10.20 6.85 10.53
C ARG A 7 -8.90 6.29 9.96
N ILE A 8 -8.87 5.01 9.53
CA ILE A 8 -7.69 4.43 8.90
C ILE A 8 -7.62 4.91 7.44
N VAL A 9 -6.55 5.60 7.08
CA VAL A 9 -6.33 6.14 5.73
C VAL A 9 -5.27 5.39 4.93
N ALA A 10 -4.41 4.62 5.59
CA ALA A 10 -3.41 3.74 4.98
C ALA A 10 -3.00 2.65 5.98
N ALA A 11 -2.41 1.58 5.49
CA ALA A 11 -1.91 0.49 6.31
C ALA A 11 -0.54 -0.01 5.84
N ILE A 12 0.28 -0.47 6.79
CA ILE A 12 1.51 -1.23 6.54
C ILE A 12 1.32 -2.60 7.19
N VAL A 13 1.51 -3.65 6.42
CA VAL A 13 1.33 -5.03 6.89
C VAL A 13 2.60 -5.82 6.63
N ALA A 14 3.20 -6.34 7.70
CA ALA A 14 4.22 -7.38 7.58
C ALA A 14 3.54 -8.65 7.07
N SER A 15 3.85 -9.07 5.85
CA SER A 15 3.17 -10.15 5.15
C SER A 15 4.13 -10.92 4.27
N ARG A 16 3.84 -12.20 4.04
CA ARG A 16 4.53 -12.98 3.00
C ARG A 16 4.08 -12.57 1.60
N TRP A 17 2.86 -12.09 1.45
CA TRP A 17 2.41 -11.46 0.22
C TRP A 17 3.00 -10.05 0.16
N ASP A 18 3.58 -9.72 -0.98
CA ASP A 18 4.30 -8.47 -1.21
C ASP A 18 3.63 -7.70 -2.35
N ASN A 19 3.40 -6.41 -2.15
CA ASN A 19 2.92 -5.50 -3.19
C ASN A 19 3.80 -4.26 -3.35
N LEU A 20 4.97 -4.26 -2.74
CA LEU A 20 5.95 -3.17 -2.85
C LEU A 20 7.18 -3.57 -3.67
N ILE A 21 7.63 -4.81 -3.56
CA ILE A 21 8.82 -5.29 -4.28
C ILE A 21 8.41 -6.20 -5.42
N ALA A 22 7.55 -7.17 -5.16
CA ALA A 22 6.92 -8.03 -6.16
C ALA A 22 5.47 -7.57 -6.34
N ILE A 23 5.26 -6.57 -7.21
CA ILE A 23 3.91 -6.07 -7.50
C ILE A 23 3.14 -7.18 -8.22
N PRO A 24 2.02 -7.67 -7.65
CA PRO A 24 1.27 -8.78 -8.25
C PRO A 24 0.70 -8.41 -9.62
N ASP A 25 0.68 -9.38 -10.52
CA ASP A 25 0.02 -9.23 -11.82
C ASP A 25 -1.45 -8.83 -11.70
N ALA A 26 -1.92 -8.02 -12.64
CA ALA A 26 -3.22 -7.35 -12.61
C ALA A 26 -4.46 -8.26 -12.71
N ASN A 27 -4.36 -9.61 -12.58
CA ASN A 27 -5.50 -10.46 -12.93
C ASN A 27 -5.76 -11.78 -12.17
N PRO A 28 -5.22 -12.11 -11.01
CA PRO A 28 -5.76 -13.24 -10.29
C PRO A 28 -7.14 -12.90 -9.70
N LYS A 29 -8.09 -13.80 -9.93
CA LYS A 29 -9.39 -13.80 -9.26
C LYS A 29 -9.41 -14.90 -8.21
N ASP A 30 -10.24 -14.75 -7.19
CA ASP A 30 -10.48 -15.80 -6.21
C ASP A 30 -11.02 -17.09 -6.87
N ILE A 31 -11.10 -18.16 -6.11
CA ILE A 31 -11.62 -19.47 -6.56
C ILE A 31 -13.05 -19.38 -7.14
N THR A 32 -13.81 -18.34 -6.77
CA THR A 32 -15.16 -18.10 -7.30
C THR A 32 -15.16 -17.36 -8.63
N GLY A 33 -14.01 -16.83 -9.04
CA GLY A 33 -13.83 -16.00 -10.24
C GLY A 33 -14.51 -14.64 -10.16
N LYS A 34 -15.00 -14.24 -8.98
CA LYS A 34 -15.78 -13.00 -8.78
C LYS A 34 -15.01 -11.91 -8.07
N THR A 35 -14.17 -12.27 -7.08
CA THR A 35 -13.43 -11.29 -6.29
C THR A 35 -12.07 -11.04 -6.90
N PRO A 36 -11.71 -9.79 -7.26
CA PRO A 36 -10.36 -9.48 -7.69
C PRO A 36 -9.36 -9.79 -6.59
N MET A 37 -8.31 -10.53 -6.90
CA MET A 37 -7.18 -10.83 -6.01
C MET A 37 -5.94 -10.02 -6.38
N ALA A 38 -6.10 -9.04 -7.27
CA ALA A 38 -5.05 -8.23 -7.84
C ALA A 38 -5.19 -6.76 -7.46
N LEU A 39 -4.13 -6.02 -7.73
CA LEU A 39 -4.16 -4.56 -7.67
C LEU A 39 -5.01 -3.99 -8.82
N HIS A 40 -5.81 -2.97 -8.52
CA HIS A 40 -6.49 -2.22 -9.56
C HIS A 40 -5.44 -1.44 -10.39
N PRO A 41 -5.50 -1.45 -11.73
CA PRO A 41 -4.51 -0.76 -12.56
C PRO A 41 -4.31 0.70 -12.20
N ASP A 42 -5.38 1.42 -11.87
CA ASP A 42 -5.31 2.84 -11.49
C ASP A 42 -4.64 3.08 -10.12
N ASP A 43 -4.54 2.05 -9.27
CA ASP A 43 -3.84 2.13 -7.97
C ASP A 43 -2.36 1.76 -8.09
N GLN A 44 -1.94 1.14 -9.19
CA GLN A 44 -0.57 0.67 -9.40
C GLN A 44 0.46 1.80 -9.30
N PRO A 45 0.30 2.97 -9.94
CA PRO A 45 1.28 4.05 -9.84
C PRO A 45 1.52 4.54 -8.40
N MET A 46 0.46 4.54 -7.58
CA MET A 46 0.57 4.88 -6.16
C MET A 46 1.47 3.88 -5.42
N LEU A 47 1.28 2.59 -5.66
CA LEU A 47 2.08 1.55 -5.01
C LEU A 47 3.52 1.53 -5.52
N GLU A 48 3.76 1.81 -6.79
CA GLU A 48 5.11 1.93 -7.36
C GLU A 48 5.92 3.05 -6.69
N GLU A 49 5.30 4.20 -6.42
CA GLU A 49 5.96 5.28 -5.70
C GLU A 49 6.25 4.92 -4.23
N LEU A 50 5.33 4.23 -3.55
CA LEU A 50 5.56 3.74 -2.19
C LEU A 50 6.61 2.62 -2.16
N ALA A 51 6.67 1.81 -3.20
CA ALA A 51 7.70 0.78 -3.40
C ALA A 51 9.10 1.39 -3.49
N LYS A 52 9.27 2.52 -4.18
CA LYS A 52 10.56 3.24 -4.23
C LYS A 52 10.99 3.66 -2.81
N VAL A 53 10.07 4.26 -2.04
CA VAL A 53 10.36 4.65 -0.65
C VAL A 53 10.82 3.46 0.18
N TRP A 54 10.13 2.32 0.04
CA TRP A 54 10.49 1.11 0.77
C TRP A 54 11.86 0.55 0.33
N LYS A 55 12.08 0.41 -0.98
CA LYS A 55 13.33 -0.11 -1.53
C LYS A 55 14.53 0.73 -1.12
N ASP A 56 14.40 2.05 -1.19
CA ASP A 56 15.47 2.99 -0.81
C ASP A 56 15.77 2.91 0.70
N ALA A 57 14.75 2.81 1.54
CA ALA A 57 14.91 2.76 2.98
C ALA A 57 15.37 1.38 3.49
N SER A 58 14.90 0.31 2.89
CA SER A 58 15.17 -1.07 3.34
C SER A 58 16.36 -1.72 2.64
N GLY A 59 16.75 -1.23 1.46
CA GLY A 59 17.72 -1.89 0.60
C GLY A 59 17.24 -3.23 0.02
N GLN A 60 15.97 -3.59 0.21
CA GLN A 60 15.40 -4.83 -0.30
C GLN A 60 15.04 -4.69 -1.77
N ASN A 61 15.56 -5.59 -2.61
CA ASN A 61 15.29 -5.63 -4.05
C ASN A 61 14.55 -6.89 -4.50
N ARG A 62 14.28 -7.82 -3.58
CA ARG A 62 13.62 -9.10 -3.87
C ARG A 62 12.44 -9.30 -2.95
N GLY A 63 11.25 -9.38 -3.54
CA GLY A 63 10.03 -9.83 -2.89
C GLY A 63 9.82 -11.32 -3.07
N GLN A 64 9.00 -11.93 -2.25
CA GLN A 64 8.51 -13.28 -2.48
C GLN A 64 7.12 -13.19 -3.09
N GLU A 65 6.92 -13.92 -4.18
CA GLU A 65 5.58 -14.24 -4.63
C GLU A 65 4.96 -15.24 -3.65
N ALA A 66 3.89 -14.84 -3.01
CA ALA A 66 3.12 -15.71 -2.15
C ALA A 66 1.66 -15.66 -2.56
N ASP A 67 0.95 -16.76 -2.33
CA ASP A 67 -0.51 -16.76 -2.49
C ASP A 67 -1.13 -15.69 -1.58
N PRO A 68 -1.86 -14.72 -2.14
CA PRO A 68 -2.51 -13.67 -1.38
C PRO A 68 -3.72 -14.16 -0.56
N SER A 69 -4.15 -15.40 -0.74
CA SER A 69 -5.32 -16.00 -0.08
C SER A 69 -5.20 -15.89 1.45
N GLY A 70 -6.22 -15.32 2.09
CA GLY A 70 -6.23 -15.10 3.54
C GLY A 70 -5.31 -13.96 4.03
N SER A 71 -4.67 -13.22 3.13
CA SER A 71 -3.84 -12.08 3.49
C SER A 71 -4.66 -10.93 4.09
N LEU A 72 -4.27 -10.45 5.27
CA LEU A 72 -4.83 -9.25 5.87
C LEU A 72 -4.64 -8.03 4.95
N ALA A 73 -3.50 -7.93 4.31
CA ALA A 73 -3.19 -6.82 3.42
C ALA A 73 -4.14 -6.76 2.22
N LEU A 74 -4.35 -7.89 1.56
CA LEU A 74 -5.31 -7.96 0.46
C LEU A 74 -6.74 -7.68 0.93
N TRP A 75 -7.12 -8.18 2.11
CA TRP A 75 -8.44 -7.91 2.68
C TRP A 75 -8.65 -6.42 2.95
N LEU A 76 -7.67 -5.72 3.52
CA LEU A 76 -7.74 -4.27 3.75
C LEU A 76 -7.87 -3.50 2.42
N TYR A 77 -7.11 -3.90 1.42
CA TYR A 77 -7.13 -3.25 0.12
C TYR A 77 -8.45 -3.50 -0.63
N VAL A 78 -8.87 -4.76 -0.77
CA VAL A 78 -10.06 -5.14 -1.58
C VAL A 78 -11.36 -4.85 -0.85
N HIS A 79 -11.45 -5.21 0.45
CA HIS A 79 -12.71 -5.14 1.19
C HIS A 79 -12.86 -3.88 2.06
N GLN A 80 -11.80 -3.11 2.26
CA GLN A 80 -11.89 -1.84 2.99
C GLN A 80 -11.50 -0.64 2.11
N GLY A 81 -10.97 -0.87 0.92
CA GLY A 81 -10.54 0.20 0.01
C GLY A 81 -9.40 1.07 0.56
N ILE A 82 -8.61 0.53 1.48
CA ILE A 82 -7.53 1.24 2.16
C ILE A 82 -6.23 1.04 1.38
N PRO A 83 -5.48 2.11 1.03
CA PRO A 83 -4.12 2.00 0.55
C PRO A 83 -3.29 1.15 1.50
N THR A 84 -2.81 0.00 1.05
CA THR A 84 -2.12 -0.96 1.92
C THR A 84 -0.78 -1.32 1.33
N CYS A 85 0.28 -1.06 2.09
CA CYS A 85 1.65 -1.50 1.81
C CYS A 85 1.88 -2.84 2.49
N ALA A 86 2.13 -3.87 1.72
CA ALA A 86 2.40 -5.21 2.22
C ALA A 86 3.79 -5.66 1.75
N THR A 87 4.62 -6.09 2.68
CA THR A 87 5.94 -6.61 2.36
C THR A 87 6.49 -7.48 3.48
N GLN A 88 7.44 -8.30 3.12
CA GLN A 88 8.28 -8.96 4.12
C GLN A 88 9.25 -7.92 4.69
N LEU A 89 9.31 -7.83 6.01
CA LEU A 89 10.25 -6.92 6.68
C LEU A 89 11.70 -7.41 6.53
N TYR A 90 11.88 -8.70 6.32
CA TYR A 90 13.18 -9.34 6.10
C TYR A 90 13.11 -10.25 4.89
N GLY A 91 13.82 -9.88 3.84
CA GLY A 91 14.03 -10.69 2.64
C GLY A 91 15.41 -11.36 2.66
N ARG A 92 15.61 -12.35 1.80
CA ARG A 92 16.91 -13.00 1.67
C ARG A 92 17.98 -11.98 1.24
N PRO A 93 19.06 -11.81 2.04
CA PRO A 93 20.19 -11.02 1.60
C PRO A 93 20.93 -11.73 0.45
N ASP A 94 21.67 -10.98 -0.34
CA ASP A 94 22.59 -11.58 -1.30
C ASP A 94 23.78 -12.17 -0.54
N PRO A 95 24.12 -13.46 -0.79
CA PRO A 95 25.26 -14.07 -0.12
C PRO A 95 26.55 -13.37 -0.51
N THR A 96 27.45 -13.21 0.45
CA THR A 96 28.79 -12.61 0.20
C THR A 96 29.47 -13.31 -0.98
N PRO A 97 29.93 -12.58 -2.02
CA PRO A 97 30.62 -13.17 -3.15
C PRO A 97 31.87 -13.94 -2.69
N LEU A 98 32.12 -15.08 -3.32
CA LEU A 98 33.41 -15.75 -3.13
C LEU A 98 34.53 -14.91 -3.75
N PRO A 99 35.73 -14.94 -3.16
CA PRO A 99 36.89 -14.42 -3.85
C PRO A 99 37.08 -15.13 -5.19
N PRO A 100 37.52 -14.43 -6.24
CA PRO A 100 37.74 -15.06 -7.52
C PRO A 100 38.68 -16.27 -7.38
N PRO A 101 38.38 -17.37 -8.08
CA PRO A 101 39.25 -18.52 -8.05
C PRO A 101 40.68 -18.14 -8.45
N PRO A 102 41.71 -18.73 -7.83
CA PRO A 102 43.08 -18.49 -8.26
C PRO A 102 43.22 -18.77 -9.75
N PRO A 103 44.06 -18.00 -10.47
CA PRO A 103 44.27 -18.23 -11.88
C PRO A 103 44.68 -19.70 -12.11
N PRO A 104 44.15 -20.34 -13.15
CA PRO A 104 44.53 -21.71 -13.47
C PRO A 104 46.07 -21.79 -13.61
N PRO A 105 46.69 -22.87 -13.12
CA PRO A 105 48.12 -23.09 -13.30
C PRO A 105 48.45 -23.02 -14.79
N ALA A 106 49.60 -22.43 -15.12
CA ALA A 106 50.05 -22.30 -16.48
C ALA A 106 50.03 -23.71 -17.20
N PRO A 107 49.62 -23.79 -18.46
CA PRO A 107 49.54 -25.06 -19.17
C PRO A 107 50.91 -25.76 -19.10
N VAL A 108 50.90 -26.98 -18.58
CA VAL A 108 52.11 -27.82 -18.60
C VAL A 108 52.16 -28.41 -20.02
N GLU A 109 53.20 -28.13 -20.77
CA GLU A 109 53.42 -28.72 -22.09
C GLU A 109 53.37 -30.25 -21.97
N GLY A 110 52.46 -30.88 -22.70
CA GLY A 110 52.28 -32.35 -22.73
C GLY A 110 51.06 -32.88 -21.97
N ALA A 111 50.22 -32.05 -21.38
CA ALA A 111 48.97 -32.52 -20.72
C ALA A 111 47.94 -33.00 -21.77
N VAL A 112 47.43 -34.18 -21.59
CA VAL A 112 46.29 -34.69 -22.35
C VAL A 112 45.07 -33.79 -22.10
N PRO A 113 44.36 -33.36 -23.17
CA PRO A 113 43.17 -32.50 -22.98
C PRO A 113 42.17 -33.20 -22.05
N PRO A 114 41.55 -32.46 -21.10
CA PRO A 114 40.52 -33.05 -20.26
C PRO A 114 39.32 -33.52 -21.07
N PRO A 115 38.64 -34.60 -20.64
CA PRO A 115 37.47 -35.09 -21.35
C PRO A 115 36.41 -33.97 -21.45
N PRO A 116 35.59 -33.97 -22.52
CA PRO A 116 34.55 -32.97 -22.71
C PRO A 116 33.66 -32.93 -21.47
N PRO A 117 33.21 -31.74 -21.05
CA PRO A 117 32.36 -31.59 -19.87
C PRO A 117 31.09 -32.42 -20.04
N ALA A 118 30.75 -33.15 -18.98
CA ALA A 118 29.51 -33.92 -18.93
C ALA A 118 28.30 -32.99 -19.18
N THR A 119 27.26 -33.51 -19.82
CA THR A 119 26.01 -32.77 -20.07
C THR A 119 25.57 -32.08 -18.80
N PRO A 120 25.30 -30.75 -18.82
CA PRO A 120 24.87 -30.04 -17.63
C PRO A 120 23.64 -30.72 -17.04
N PRO A 121 23.55 -30.85 -15.70
CA PRO A 121 22.33 -31.34 -15.07
C PRO A 121 21.15 -30.44 -15.43
N PRO A 122 19.93 -30.97 -15.44
CA PRO A 122 18.74 -30.14 -15.69
C PRO A 122 18.70 -28.95 -14.75
N ALA A 123 18.28 -27.79 -15.26
CA ALA A 123 18.18 -26.56 -14.46
C ALA A 123 17.34 -26.82 -13.20
N PRO A 124 17.80 -26.39 -12.01
CA PRO A 124 17.05 -26.57 -10.78
C PRO A 124 15.71 -25.82 -10.86
N LYS A 125 14.69 -26.34 -10.18
CA LYS A 125 13.42 -25.60 -10.04
C LYS A 125 13.67 -24.32 -9.25
N ALA A 126 12.89 -23.27 -9.51
CA ALA A 126 13.03 -21.96 -8.84
C ALA A 126 13.05 -22.07 -7.31
N ALA A 127 12.25 -22.99 -6.74
CA ALA A 127 12.24 -23.26 -5.29
C ALA A 127 13.55 -23.86 -4.78
N ASP A 128 14.19 -24.72 -5.56
CA ASP A 128 15.47 -25.34 -5.22
C ASP A 128 16.60 -24.32 -5.33
N GLU A 129 16.52 -23.44 -6.31
CA GLU A 129 17.46 -22.32 -6.48
C GLU A 129 17.40 -21.34 -5.32
N GLU A 130 16.21 -20.95 -4.87
CA GLU A 130 16.04 -20.09 -3.71
C GLU A 130 16.55 -20.75 -2.42
N ALA A 131 16.28 -22.05 -2.24
CA ALA A 131 16.82 -22.83 -1.11
C ALA A 131 18.36 -22.88 -1.14
N ALA A 132 18.95 -23.06 -2.31
CA ALA A 132 20.40 -23.07 -2.48
C ALA A 132 21.01 -21.70 -2.11
N GLN A 133 20.38 -20.61 -2.50
CA GLN A 133 20.83 -19.27 -2.14
C GLN A 133 20.76 -19.02 -0.61
N TRP A 134 19.72 -19.52 0.07
CA TRP A 134 19.64 -19.47 1.53
C TRP A 134 20.73 -20.29 2.23
N LEU A 135 21.11 -21.43 1.65
CA LEU A 135 22.26 -22.21 2.13
C LEU A 135 23.56 -21.44 2.00
N LEU A 136 23.77 -20.73 0.88
CA LEU A 136 24.94 -19.88 0.69
C LEU A 136 24.99 -18.76 1.75
N VAL A 137 23.86 -18.13 2.07
CA VAL A 137 23.77 -17.15 3.17
C VAL A 137 24.11 -17.79 4.52
N SER A 138 23.56 -18.99 4.78
CA SER A 138 23.89 -19.73 6.00
C SER A 138 25.40 -19.96 6.14
N ASP A 139 26.03 -20.47 5.11
CA ASP A 139 27.42 -20.91 5.15
C ASP A 139 28.41 -19.74 5.15
N ARG A 140 28.15 -18.70 4.35
CA ARG A 140 29.08 -17.57 4.16
C ARG A 140 28.92 -16.46 5.18
N ASP A 141 27.65 -16.16 5.53
CA ASP A 141 27.33 -14.96 6.29
C ASP A 141 26.86 -15.26 7.71
N ARG A 142 26.52 -16.54 8.02
CA ARG A 142 25.96 -16.96 9.31
C ARG A 142 26.69 -18.15 9.95
N GLY A 143 27.89 -18.48 9.47
CA GLY A 143 28.70 -19.56 10.04
C GLY A 143 28.04 -20.93 10.06
N GLY A 144 27.19 -21.24 9.06
CA GLY A 144 26.48 -22.52 8.94
C GLY A 144 25.27 -22.68 9.87
N SER A 145 24.88 -21.65 10.63
CA SER A 145 23.82 -21.76 11.66
C SER A 145 22.41 -21.93 11.09
N GLY A 146 22.22 -21.66 9.80
CA GLY A 146 20.91 -21.69 9.14
C GLY A 146 20.42 -23.08 8.72
N PHE A 147 21.27 -24.10 8.78
CA PHE A 147 20.92 -25.43 8.32
C PHE A 147 21.41 -26.52 9.26
N VAL A 148 20.52 -27.43 9.61
CA VAL A 148 20.83 -28.63 10.41
C VAL A 148 21.03 -29.79 9.44
N PRO A 149 22.22 -30.45 9.41
CA PRO A 149 22.45 -31.59 8.57
C PRO A 149 21.43 -32.72 8.80
N TRP A 150 21.01 -33.36 7.75
CA TRP A 150 20.10 -34.50 7.81
C TRP A 150 20.73 -35.65 8.58
N ARG A 151 19.98 -36.23 9.52
CA ARG A 151 20.41 -37.38 10.31
C ARG A 151 19.27 -38.37 10.53
N ALA A 152 19.60 -39.65 10.58
CA ALA A 152 18.62 -40.67 10.91
C ALA A 152 18.08 -40.50 12.32
N PHE A 153 16.79 -40.70 12.49
CA PHE A 153 16.08 -40.60 13.75
C PHE A 153 14.96 -41.65 13.82
N ASP A 154 14.87 -42.37 14.94
CA ASP A 154 13.80 -43.33 15.19
C ASP A 154 12.62 -42.60 15.87
N HIS A 155 11.62 -42.27 15.04
CA HIS A 155 10.42 -41.57 15.51
C HIS A 155 9.45 -42.56 16.16
N PRO A 156 8.86 -42.28 17.35
CA PRO A 156 8.04 -43.21 18.10
C PRO A 156 6.81 -43.75 17.37
N THR A 157 6.27 -42.99 16.42
CA THR A 157 5.07 -43.37 15.65
C THR A 157 5.30 -43.56 14.15
N LEU A 158 6.33 -42.89 13.57
CA LEU A 158 6.63 -42.94 12.14
C LEU A 158 7.75 -43.88 11.78
N GLY A 159 8.41 -44.52 12.76
CA GLY A 159 9.56 -45.39 12.57
C GLY A 159 10.81 -44.62 12.16
N LYS A 160 11.65 -45.22 11.30
CA LYS A 160 12.89 -44.60 10.83
C LYS A 160 12.61 -43.46 9.87
N VAL A 161 13.04 -42.28 10.25
CA VAL A 161 12.92 -41.01 9.49
C VAL A 161 14.28 -40.32 9.45
N GLU A 162 14.42 -39.32 8.59
CA GLU A 162 15.52 -38.35 8.65
C GLU A 162 15.01 -37.01 9.13
N ILE A 163 15.77 -36.38 10.02
CA ILE A 163 15.48 -35.04 10.53
C ILE A 163 16.66 -34.12 10.21
N GLY A 164 16.32 -32.92 9.74
CA GLY A 164 17.28 -31.91 9.32
C GLY A 164 16.60 -30.81 8.55
N GLY A 165 17.35 -29.97 7.87
CA GLY A 165 16.84 -28.89 7.04
C GLY A 165 17.10 -27.50 7.64
N PHE A 166 16.44 -26.49 7.11
CA PHE A 166 16.61 -25.14 7.61
C PHE A 166 16.19 -25.00 9.08
N ALA A 167 17.01 -24.31 9.84
CA ALA A 167 16.67 -23.98 11.23
C ALA A 167 15.36 -23.17 11.28
N PRO A 168 14.47 -23.44 12.25
CA PRO A 168 13.26 -22.68 12.43
C PRO A 168 13.53 -21.18 12.48
N GLY A 169 12.78 -20.37 11.73
CA GLY A 169 12.93 -18.92 11.70
C GLY A 169 14.06 -18.39 10.81
N PHE A 170 15.06 -19.21 10.44
CA PHE A 170 16.23 -18.73 9.70
C PHE A 170 15.90 -17.92 8.43
N ARG A 171 14.87 -18.31 7.71
CA ARG A 171 14.45 -17.66 6.47
C ARG A 171 13.41 -16.54 6.66
N THR A 172 12.85 -16.41 7.86
CA THR A 172 11.74 -15.48 8.16
C THR A 172 12.08 -14.45 9.20
N ASP A 173 12.94 -14.82 10.16
CA ASP A 173 13.24 -13.97 11.31
C ASP A 173 14.57 -13.25 11.08
N PRO A 174 14.57 -11.90 11.12
CA PRO A 174 15.78 -11.13 10.94
C PRO A 174 16.73 -11.35 12.12
N PRO A 175 18.04 -11.44 11.86
CA PRO A 175 19.02 -11.41 12.94
C PRO A 175 19.03 -10.05 13.64
N ALA A 176 19.49 -10.00 14.87
CA ALA A 176 19.53 -8.78 15.68
C ALA A 176 20.24 -7.61 14.99
N SER A 177 21.26 -7.91 14.19
CA SER A 177 22.00 -6.90 13.40
C SER A 177 21.14 -6.15 12.37
N GLU A 178 19.99 -6.70 11.97
CA GLU A 178 19.08 -6.11 10.97
C GLU A 178 17.94 -5.32 11.61
N HIS A 179 17.70 -5.46 12.91
CA HIS A 179 16.54 -4.89 13.58
C HIS A 179 16.46 -3.37 13.43
N GLU A 180 17.59 -2.67 13.64
CA GLU A 180 17.64 -1.21 13.54
C GLU A 180 17.35 -0.73 12.11
N ARG A 181 17.94 -1.38 11.11
CA ARG A 181 17.69 -1.07 9.70
C ARG A 181 16.23 -1.27 9.32
N ILE A 182 15.64 -2.39 9.73
CA ILE A 182 14.23 -2.71 9.46
C ILE A 182 13.32 -1.70 10.15
N ALA A 183 13.56 -1.39 11.42
CA ALA A 183 12.77 -0.40 12.17
C ALA A 183 12.86 0.99 11.52
N GLY A 184 14.04 1.40 11.06
CA GLY A 184 14.26 2.63 10.31
C GLY A 184 13.47 2.66 9.01
N ALA A 185 13.49 1.58 8.23
CA ALA A 185 12.76 1.47 6.97
C ALA A 185 11.22 1.55 7.18
N VAL A 186 10.70 0.83 8.18
CA VAL A 186 9.27 0.89 8.54
C VAL A 186 8.88 2.29 8.98
N THR A 187 9.71 2.96 9.78
CA THR A 187 9.47 4.33 10.23
C THR A 187 9.47 5.32 9.05
N THR A 188 10.39 5.15 8.11
CA THR A 188 10.45 5.97 6.89
C THR A 188 9.19 5.80 6.04
N LEU A 189 8.76 4.56 5.82
CA LEU A 189 7.53 4.29 5.07
C LEU A 189 6.29 4.85 5.79
N ALA A 190 6.19 4.65 7.11
CA ALA A 190 5.08 5.18 7.90
C ALA A 190 5.02 6.71 7.87
N SER A 191 6.17 7.38 8.03
CA SER A 191 6.27 8.83 7.95
C SER A 191 5.90 9.35 6.55
N SER A 192 6.34 8.64 5.51
CA SER A 192 5.99 8.93 4.12
C SER A 192 4.49 8.82 3.86
N LEU A 193 3.83 7.78 4.37
CA LEU A 193 2.37 7.63 4.28
C LEU A 193 1.63 8.73 5.03
N ALA A 194 2.09 9.08 6.24
CA ALA A 194 1.48 10.16 7.03
C ALA A 194 1.57 11.52 6.33
N GLN A 195 2.72 11.85 5.75
CA GLN A 195 2.93 13.09 4.99
C GLN A 195 2.10 13.14 3.70
N ARG A 196 1.80 11.99 3.12
CA ARG A 196 1.03 11.84 1.89
C ARG A 196 -0.47 11.62 2.13
N ALA A 197 -0.92 11.62 3.38
CA ALA A 197 -2.32 11.39 3.72
C ALA A 197 -3.27 12.34 2.95
N PRO A 198 -4.48 11.89 2.61
CA PRO A 198 -5.46 12.75 1.98
C PRO A 198 -5.75 13.98 2.82
N LYS A 199 -5.91 15.12 2.17
CA LYS A 199 -6.24 16.40 2.79
C LYS A 199 -7.37 17.05 2.02
N VAL A 200 -8.58 16.89 2.52
CA VAL A 200 -9.79 17.43 1.89
C VAL A 200 -9.96 18.89 2.34
N GLU A 201 -10.20 19.77 1.39
CA GLU A 201 -10.38 21.20 1.61
C GLU A 201 -11.54 21.74 0.77
N LEU A 202 -12.18 22.80 1.24
CA LEU A 202 -13.10 23.61 0.48
C LEU A 202 -12.33 24.80 -0.13
N THR A 203 -12.34 24.92 -1.44
CA THR A 203 -11.61 25.96 -2.17
C THR A 203 -12.51 26.68 -3.16
N ASN A 204 -12.03 27.79 -3.70
CA ASN A 204 -12.72 28.57 -4.75
C ASN A 204 -14.17 28.90 -4.37
N ILE A 205 -14.40 29.21 -3.07
CA ILE A 205 -15.72 29.52 -2.59
C ILE A 205 -16.06 30.96 -3.04
N THR A 206 -17.08 31.07 -3.84
CA THR A 206 -17.59 32.35 -4.32
C THR A 206 -19.07 32.47 -4.03
N SER A 207 -19.54 33.69 -3.91
CA SER A 207 -20.94 33.98 -3.75
C SER A 207 -21.31 35.22 -4.53
N ARG A 208 -22.45 35.18 -5.21
CA ARG A 208 -22.95 36.27 -6.04
C ARG A 208 -24.45 36.42 -5.88
N THR A 209 -24.94 37.64 -5.58
CA THR A 209 -26.35 37.95 -5.58
C THR A 209 -26.83 38.06 -7.01
N LEU A 210 -27.80 37.23 -7.41
CA LEU A 210 -28.41 37.24 -8.75
C LEU A 210 -29.58 38.21 -8.84
N SER A 211 -30.37 38.29 -7.78
CA SER A 211 -31.50 39.20 -7.62
C SER A 211 -31.79 39.38 -6.10
N PRO A 212 -32.64 40.34 -5.70
CA PRO A 212 -33.02 40.46 -4.29
C PRO A 212 -33.56 39.11 -3.74
N GLY A 213 -32.90 38.63 -2.70
CA GLY A 213 -33.26 37.37 -2.05
C GLY A 213 -32.84 36.11 -2.78
N VAL A 214 -32.00 36.17 -3.85
CA VAL A 214 -31.48 35.01 -4.57
C VAL A 214 -29.97 35.10 -4.68
N VAL A 215 -29.28 34.08 -4.15
CA VAL A 215 -27.82 34.02 -4.08
C VAL A 215 -27.33 32.76 -4.79
N GLU A 216 -26.30 32.93 -5.60
CA GLU A 216 -25.53 31.84 -6.20
C GLU A 216 -24.30 31.58 -5.32
N ILE A 217 -24.02 30.32 -5.05
CA ILE A 217 -22.84 29.86 -4.28
C ILE A 217 -22.12 28.83 -5.12
N GLU A 218 -20.85 29.02 -5.32
CA GLU A 218 -19.98 28.03 -5.98
C GLU A 218 -18.82 27.67 -5.04
N CYS A 219 -18.37 26.42 -5.09
CA CYS A 219 -17.17 25.97 -4.42
C CYS A 219 -16.58 24.73 -5.08
N GLU A 220 -15.36 24.43 -4.73
CA GLU A 220 -14.72 23.15 -5.05
C GLU A 220 -14.34 22.42 -3.77
N VAL A 221 -14.54 21.11 -3.77
CA VAL A 221 -13.94 20.20 -2.78
C VAL A 221 -12.73 19.56 -3.43
N VAL A 222 -11.57 19.72 -2.79
CA VAL A 222 -10.27 19.31 -3.36
C VAL A 222 -9.54 18.41 -2.37
N ASN A 223 -8.87 17.39 -2.86
CA ASN A 223 -7.91 16.62 -2.08
C ASN A 223 -6.48 17.08 -2.41
N ASN A 224 -5.89 17.89 -1.55
CA ASN A 224 -4.51 18.38 -1.69
C ASN A 224 -3.46 17.38 -1.17
N GLY A 225 -3.88 16.28 -0.53
CA GLY A 225 -2.99 15.19 -0.17
C GLY A 225 -2.57 14.38 -1.40
N TRP A 226 -1.49 13.64 -1.28
CA TRP A 226 -1.00 12.79 -2.37
C TRP A 226 -1.80 11.49 -2.50
N LEU A 227 -2.20 10.87 -1.38
CA LEU A 227 -3.06 9.69 -1.40
C LEU A 227 -4.49 10.07 -1.79
N PRO A 228 -5.21 9.23 -2.55
CA PRO A 228 -6.63 9.42 -2.81
C PRO A 228 -7.45 9.22 -1.52
N THR A 229 -8.62 9.82 -1.42
CA THR A 229 -9.56 9.58 -0.30
C THR A 229 -10.14 8.17 -0.33
N ALA A 230 -10.06 7.50 -1.46
CA ALA A 230 -10.47 6.12 -1.70
C ALA A 230 -9.65 5.54 -2.84
N THR A 231 -9.15 4.30 -2.69
CA THR A 231 -8.48 3.58 -3.78
C THR A 231 -9.44 3.32 -4.94
N ALA A 232 -8.92 3.11 -6.14
CA ALA A 232 -9.74 2.73 -7.28
C ALA A 232 -10.45 1.39 -7.04
N MET A 233 -9.77 0.42 -6.41
CA MET A 233 -10.36 -0.83 -5.97
C MET A 233 -11.51 -0.59 -4.99
N GLY A 234 -11.31 0.28 -4.02
CA GLY A 234 -12.34 0.63 -3.04
C GLY A 234 -13.57 1.23 -3.69
N ARG A 235 -13.39 2.16 -4.63
CA ARG A 235 -14.50 2.76 -5.40
C ARG A 235 -15.26 1.71 -6.22
N ALA A 236 -14.53 0.83 -6.92
CA ALA A 236 -15.12 -0.26 -7.69
C ALA A 236 -16.00 -1.17 -6.80
N ASN A 237 -15.57 -1.43 -5.58
CA ASN A 237 -16.29 -2.25 -4.60
C ASN A 237 -17.31 -1.47 -3.75
N ARG A 238 -17.42 -0.14 -3.92
CA ARG A 238 -18.32 0.74 -3.16
C ARG A 238 -18.13 0.66 -1.64
N VAL A 239 -16.90 0.50 -1.19
CA VAL A 239 -16.58 0.27 0.23
C VAL A 239 -16.19 1.54 0.99
N PRO A 240 -15.47 2.52 0.39
CA PRO A 240 -14.94 3.64 1.13
C PRO A 240 -16.02 4.57 1.65
N LEU A 241 -15.69 5.24 2.75
CA LEU A 241 -16.50 6.34 3.26
C LEU A 241 -16.38 7.53 2.30
N PRO A 242 -17.49 7.96 1.68
CA PRO A 242 -17.47 9.03 0.71
C PRO A 242 -17.20 10.39 1.36
N VAL A 243 -16.81 11.36 0.56
CA VAL A 243 -16.87 12.77 0.94
C VAL A 243 -18.32 13.24 0.76
N ILE A 244 -18.93 13.72 1.83
CA ILE A 244 -20.32 14.21 1.81
C ILE A 244 -20.28 15.73 1.81
N VAL A 245 -20.83 16.34 0.77
CA VAL A 245 -20.94 17.80 0.65
C VAL A 245 -22.37 18.21 0.92
N ARG A 246 -22.55 19.20 1.79
CA ARG A 246 -23.86 19.68 2.23
C ARG A 246 -23.96 21.20 2.17
N LEU A 247 -25.17 21.67 1.87
CA LEU A 247 -25.56 23.06 2.10
C LEU A 247 -26.47 23.12 3.32
N SER A 248 -26.22 24.02 4.25
CA SER A 248 -26.91 24.11 5.55
C SER A 248 -28.29 24.78 5.50
N VAL A 249 -28.92 24.81 4.35
CA VAL A 249 -30.26 25.38 4.19
C VAL A 249 -31.32 24.31 3.95
N PRO A 250 -32.61 24.60 4.24
CA PRO A 250 -33.70 23.68 3.88
C PRO A 250 -33.76 23.44 2.37
N LYS A 251 -34.18 22.23 1.96
CA LYS A 251 -34.27 21.87 0.55
C LYS A 251 -35.20 22.80 -0.25
N GLN A 252 -36.25 23.33 0.39
CA GLN A 252 -37.29 24.17 -0.22
C GLN A 252 -36.78 25.54 -0.71
N VAL A 253 -35.65 26.03 -0.17
CA VAL A 253 -35.04 27.27 -0.60
C VAL A 253 -33.98 27.10 -1.69
N ILE A 254 -33.65 25.86 -2.05
CA ILE A 254 -32.66 25.56 -3.09
C ILE A 254 -33.38 25.50 -4.43
N GLU A 255 -33.10 26.47 -5.31
CA GLU A 255 -33.65 26.54 -6.68
C GLU A 255 -32.79 25.70 -7.66
N HIS A 256 -31.49 25.63 -7.42
CA HIS A 256 -30.58 24.81 -8.22
C HIS A 256 -29.53 24.13 -7.33
N GLY A 257 -29.13 22.91 -7.70
CA GLY A 257 -28.20 22.12 -6.94
C GLY A 257 -28.86 21.14 -5.98
N GLN A 258 -28.07 20.29 -5.36
CA GLN A 258 -28.53 19.31 -4.38
C GLN A 258 -28.11 19.73 -2.97
N ARG A 259 -29.01 19.59 -1.99
CA ARG A 259 -28.69 19.89 -0.59
C ARG A 259 -27.55 19.02 -0.06
N VAL A 260 -27.50 17.75 -0.46
CA VAL A 260 -26.47 16.79 -0.06
C VAL A 260 -25.99 16.06 -1.32
N THR A 261 -24.70 16.07 -1.52
CA THR A 261 -24.07 15.33 -2.61
C THR A 261 -23.02 14.38 -2.03
N ILE A 262 -23.02 13.15 -2.53
CA ILE A 262 -22.06 12.12 -2.17
C ILE A 262 -20.98 12.08 -3.27
N VAL A 263 -19.73 12.17 -2.87
CA VAL A 263 -18.56 12.03 -3.75
C VAL A 263 -17.85 10.75 -3.34
N ASP A 264 -17.88 9.74 -4.17
CA ASP A 264 -17.38 8.40 -3.86
C ASP A 264 -15.87 8.35 -3.61
N GLY A 265 -15.12 9.35 -4.10
CA GLY A 265 -13.70 9.54 -3.85
C GLY A 265 -13.14 10.72 -4.60
N LEU A 266 -12.05 11.26 -4.07
CA LEU A 266 -11.23 12.28 -4.68
C LEU A 266 -9.84 11.69 -4.92
N GLU A 267 -9.35 11.83 -6.14
CA GLU A 267 -7.96 11.47 -6.47
C GLU A 267 -7.00 12.33 -5.65
N GLY A 268 -5.78 11.85 -5.48
CA GLY A 268 -4.71 12.66 -4.87
C GLY A 268 -4.23 13.80 -5.77
N ASN A 269 -3.34 14.63 -5.23
CA ASN A 269 -2.66 15.70 -5.98
C ASN A 269 -3.62 16.71 -6.63
N GLY A 270 -4.63 17.16 -5.90
CA GLY A 270 -5.57 18.17 -6.37
C GLY A 270 -6.80 17.62 -7.09
N GLY A 271 -7.09 16.32 -6.93
CA GLY A 271 -8.36 15.75 -7.37
C GLY A 271 -9.53 16.52 -6.77
N ARG A 272 -10.48 16.96 -7.60
CA ARG A 272 -11.50 17.94 -7.21
C ARG A 272 -12.88 17.66 -7.77
N ARG A 273 -13.89 18.24 -7.11
CA ARG A 273 -15.28 18.26 -7.55
C ARG A 273 -15.85 19.65 -7.33
N ALA A 274 -16.40 20.26 -8.39
CA ALA A 274 -17.07 21.55 -8.33
C ALA A 274 -18.55 21.42 -7.98
N PHE A 275 -19.06 22.38 -7.24
CA PHE A 275 -20.46 22.50 -6.82
C PHE A 275 -20.96 23.88 -7.09
N ARG A 276 -22.26 23.97 -7.44
CA ARG A 276 -22.96 25.21 -7.68
C ARG A 276 -24.38 25.07 -7.15
N TRP A 277 -24.81 26.10 -6.38
CA TRP A 277 -26.16 26.22 -5.89
C TRP A 277 -26.72 27.59 -6.17
N ILE A 278 -28.03 27.65 -6.38
CA ILE A 278 -28.82 28.87 -6.38
C ILE A 278 -29.85 28.71 -5.27
N VAL A 279 -29.84 29.64 -4.32
CA VAL A 279 -30.66 29.56 -3.12
C VAL A 279 -31.43 30.86 -2.88
N ARG A 280 -32.65 30.74 -2.34
CA ARG A 280 -33.35 31.89 -1.75
C ARG A 280 -32.80 32.13 -0.36
N ALA A 281 -32.30 33.33 -0.10
CA ALA A 281 -31.73 33.72 1.19
C ALA A 281 -32.34 35.02 1.69
N GLN A 282 -32.61 35.06 3.00
CA GLN A 282 -33.03 36.30 3.66
C GLN A 282 -31.81 37.19 3.95
N PRO A 283 -31.95 38.53 4.01
CA PRO A 283 -30.89 39.37 4.47
C PRO A 283 -30.39 38.95 5.88
N GLY A 284 -29.07 38.83 6.06
CA GLY A 284 -28.48 38.37 7.31
C GLY A 284 -28.47 36.87 7.50
N GLU A 285 -29.00 36.10 6.58
CA GLU A 285 -28.98 34.63 6.67
C GLU A 285 -27.57 34.04 6.42
N ARG A 286 -27.12 33.18 7.33
CA ARG A 286 -25.85 32.48 7.24
C ARG A 286 -26.05 31.13 6.52
N ILE A 287 -25.36 30.95 5.42
CA ILE A 287 -25.38 29.71 4.68
C ILE A 287 -24.01 29.02 4.83
N ALA A 288 -23.99 27.80 5.36
CA ALA A 288 -22.77 27.03 5.45
C ALA A 288 -22.68 26.02 4.29
N VAL A 289 -21.50 25.96 3.68
CA VAL A 289 -21.08 24.86 2.83
C VAL A 289 -20.21 23.95 3.69
N GLU A 290 -20.58 22.69 3.77
CA GLU A 290 -19.91 21.69 4.60
C GLU A 290 -19.40 20.55 3.71
N ALA A 291 -18.15 20.13 3.94
CA ALA A 291 -17.59 18.91 3.38
C ALA A 291 -17.18 18.00 4.55
N GLN A 292 -17.74 16.81 4.59
CA GLN A 292 -17.44 15.82 5.62
C GLN A 292 -16.75 14.62 4.99
N TRP A 293 -15.56 14.32 5.45
CA TRP A 293 -14.86 13.07 5.21
C TRP A 293 -14.46 12.47 6.55
N VAL A 294 -15.02 11.31 6.89
CA VAL A 294 -14.95 10.75 8.25
C VAL A 294 -13.54 10.63 8.81
N PRO A 295 -12.51 10.23 8.03
CA PRO A 295 -11.14 10.15 8.55
C PRO A 295 -10.58 11.49 9.03
N GLN A 296 -10.96 12.61 8.37
CA GLN A 296 -10.46 13.94 8.68
C GLN A 296 -11.43 14.75 9.57
N GLY A 297 -12.73 14.48 9.48
CA GLY A 297 -13.77 15.26 10.14
C GLY A 297 -14.59 16.12 9.17
N MET A 298 -15.17 17.20 9.65
CA MET A 298 -16.01 18.12 8.89
C MET A 298 -15.27 19.45 8.66
N ILE A 299 -15.30 19.94 7.45
CA ILE A 299 -14.80 21.26 7.04
C ILE A 299 -16.02 22.11 6.71
N ARG A 300 -16.05 23.35 7.21
CA ARG A 300 -17.15 24.27 7.03
C ARG A 300 -16.65 25.62 6.51
N ALA A 301 -17.37 26.17 5.56
CA ALA A 301 -17.23 27.55 5.13
C ALA A 301 -18.58 28.26 5.22
N LEU A 302 -18.55 29.54 5.64
CA LEU A 302 -19.75 30.35 5.82
C LEU A 302 -19.87 31.39 4.72
N VAL A 303 -21.09 31.58 4.23
CA VAL A 303 -21.49 32.67 3.34
C VAL A 303 -22.54 33.52 4.08
N LEU A 304 -22.31 34.80 4.21
CA LEU A 304 -23.22 35.75 4.83
C LEU A 304 -23.46 36.94 3.88
N ASP A 305 -24.73 37.24 3.56
CA ASP A 305 -25.11 38.33 2.67
C ASP A 305 -24.35 38.34 1.32
N GLY A 306 -24.07 37.15 0.79
CA GLY A 306 -23.31 37.03 -0.46
C GLY A 306 -21.80 37.25 -0.29
N VAL A 307 -21.29 37.36 0.92
CA VAL A 307 -19.84 37.46 1.19
C VAL A 307 -19.34 36.20 1.86
N VAL A 308 -18.29 35.61 1.29
CA VAL A 308 -17.63 34.42 1.84
C VAL A 308 -16.82 34.84 3.07
N GLN A 309 -17.19 34.30 4.21
CA GLN A 309 -16.39 34.42 5.45
C GLN A 309 -15.57 33.11 5.55
N THR A 310 -14.30 33.20 5.18
CA THR A 310 -13.42 32.04 5.19
C THR A 310 -13.03 31.70 6.64
N THR A 311 -13.77 30.81 7.25
CA THR A 311 -13.29 30.10 8.43
C THR A 311 -13.38 28.62 8.10
N GLN A 312 -12.27 28.03 7.67
CA GLN A 312 -12.17 26.58 7.63
C GLN A 312 -12.03 26.09 9.07
N GLU A 313 -13.11 25.71 9.66
CA GLU A 313 -13.12 25.07 10.96
C GLU A 313 -13.17 23.56 10.72
N VAL A 314 -12.10 22.86 11.10
CA VAL A 314 -12.10 21.39 11.13
C VAL A 314 -12.76 20.98 12.44
N LEU A 315 -13.99 20.53 12.35
CA LEU A 315 -14.73 19.98 13.48
C LEU A 315 -14.44 18.47 13.58
N PRO A 316 -14.14 17.94 14.79
CA PRO A 316 -13.78 16.53 15.01
C PRO A 316 -14.88 15.54 14.67
#